data_f329f8833daec949aa60f926908810d4
#
_entry.id   f329f8833daec949aa60f926908810d4
#
_cell.length_a   1.000
_cell.length_b   1.000
_cell.length_c   1.000
_cell.angle_alpha   90.00
_cell.angle_beta   90.00
_cell.angle_gamma   90.00
#
_symmetry.space_group_name_H-M   'P 1'
#
loop_
_entity.id
_entity.type
_entity.pdbx_description
1 polymer ?
#
loop_
_entity_poly.entity_id
_entity_poly.type
_entity_poly.pdbx_seq_one_letter_code
_entity_poly.pdbx_strand_id
1 'polypeptide(L)'
;MGSFISSLFGGAEEGSVSSEPSHILTFHSSARWQLHFNSAKESPKLMVIDFAASWCGPCKFMEPAVHAMANKFTEVEFIKIDVDELPDVAQEFGVQAMPTFLLVKKGKEVDRVVGAQKDELERKIEKHKALQAAA
;
A
#
# COMPACT_ATOMS: atom_id res chain seq x y z
N MET A 1 -13.53 -27.88 -11.92
CA MET A 1 -14.41 -28.06 -10.79
C MET A 1 -13.85 -27.48 -9.53
N GLY A 2 -12.64 -27.87 -9.19
CA GLY A 2 -12.05 -27.29 -7.99
C GLY A 2 -12.00 -25.79 -8.04
N SER A 3 -11.76 -25.23 -9.21
CA SER A 3 -11.67 -23.78 -9.33
C SER A 3 -13.00 -23.12 -9.06
N PHE A 4 -14.06 -23.81 -9.37
CA PHE A 4 -15.39 -23.26 -9.13
C PHE A 4 -15.65 -23.16 -7.63
N ILE A 5 -15.31 -24.18 -6.90
CA ILE A 5 -15.48 -24.17 -5.47
C ILE A 5 -14.58 -23.14 -4.83
N SER A 6 -13.36 -23.06 -5.30
CA SER A 6 -12.42 -22.07 -4.78
C SER A 6 -12.95 -20.68 -4.93
N SER A 7 -13.56 -20.38 -6.05
CA SER A 7 -14.03 -19.02 -6.25
C SER A 7 -15.21 -18.69 -5.35
N LEU A 8 -15.98 -19.67 -4.93
CA LEU A 8 -17.04 -19.39 -3.99
C LEU A 8 -16.50 -19.00 -2.62
N PHE A 9 -15.49 -19.70 -2.17
CA PHE A 9 -14.88 -19.35 -0.90
C PHE A 9 -14.06 -18.07 -1.00
N GLY A 10 -13.32 -17.96 -2.08
CA GLY A 10 -12.48 -16.81 -2.28
C GLY A 10 -13.28 -15.53 -2.33
N GLY A 11 -14.49 -15.60 -2.85
CA GLY A 11 -15.31 -14.40 -2.98
C GLY A 11 -15.55 -13.71 -1.66
N ALA A 12 -15.73 -14.48 -0.59
CA ALA A 12 -15.99 -13.89 0.72
C ALA A 12 -14.76 -13.21 1.28
N GLU A 13 -13.58 -13.72 0.96
CA GLU A 13 -12.37 -13.15 1.49
C GLU A 13 -11.78 -12.09 0.61
N GLU A 14 -12.00 -12.21 -0.67
CA GLU A 14 -11.49 -11.23 -1.61
C GLU A 14 -12.11 -9.88 -1.40
N GLY A 15 -13.24 -9.82 -0.72
CA GLY A 15 -13.81 -8.54 -0.36
C GLY A 15 -12.92 -7.73 0.56
N SER A 16 -12.03 -8.37 1.32
CA SER A 16 -11.16 -7.68 2.27
C SER A 16 -9.81 -7.32 1.71
N VAL A 17 -9.30 -8.12 0.80
CA VAL A 17 -7.97 -7.91 0.22
C VAL A 17 -8.03 -8.24 -1.24
N SER A 18 -7.48 -7.39 -2.08
CA SER A 18 -7.36 -7.68 -3.50
C SER A 18 -5.96 -7.35 -3.97
N SER A 19 -5.57 -7.96 -5.09
CA SER A 19 -4.25 -7.84 -5.65
C SER A 19 -4.39 -7.31 -7.06
N GLU A 20 -3.68 -6.25 -7.38
CA GLU A 20 -3.72 -5.68 -8.71
C GLU A 20 -2.64 -6.27 -9.58
N PRO A 21 -2.76 -6.17 -10.93
CA PRO A 21 -1.76 -6.77 -11.81
C PRO A 21 -0.36 -6.30 -11.56
N SER A 22 -0.18 -5.11 -10.99
CA SER A 22 1.13 -4.56 -10.71
C SER A 22 1.60 -4.86 -9.30
N HIS A 23 1.08 -5.91 -8.67
CA HIS A 23 1.52 -6.34 -7.33
C HIS A 23 1.19 -5.35 -6.23
N ILE A 24 0.13 -4.59 -6.38
CA ILE A 24 -0.33 -3.68 -5.35
C ILE A 24 -1.45 -4.38 -4.57
N LEU A 25 -1.27 -4.48 -3.26
CA LEU A 25 -2.30 -5.06 -2.40
C LEU A 25 -3.26 -3.98 -1.96
N THR A 26 -4.55 -4.22 -2.13
CA THR A 26 -5.58 -3.28 -1.71
C THR A 26 -6.37 -3.91 -0.57
N PHE A 27 -6.47 -3.20 0.54
CA PHE A 27 -7.20 -3.68 1.71
C PHE A 27 -8.56 -3.02 1.80
N HIS A 28 -9.58 -3.82 2.12
CA HIS A 28 -10.96 -3.36 2.23
C HIS A 28 -11.52 -3.57 3.62
N SER A 29 -10.70 -3.99 4.55
CA SER A 29 -11.10 -4.26 5.93
C SER A 29 -10.01 -3.79 6.87
N SER A 30 -10.39 -3.01 7.87
CA SER A 30 -9.44 -2.51 8.86
C SER A 30 -8.80 -3.65 9.64
N ALA A 31 -9.58 -4.69 9.93
CA ALA A 31 -9.03 -5.83 10.65
C ALA A 31 -7.98 -6.57 9.84
N ARG A 32 -8.23 -6.76 8.54
CA ARG A 32 -7.25 -7.40 7.67
C ARG A 32 -5.99 -6.55 7.53
N TRP A 33 -6.19 -5.26 7.40
CA TRP A 33 -5.06 -4.35 7.33
C TRP A 33 -4.21 -4.44 8.59
N GLN A 34 -4.85 -4.45 9.75
CA GLN A 34 -4.14 -4.48 11.02
C GLN A 34 -3.31 -5.76 11.17
N LEU A 35 -3.89 -6.89 10.75
CA LEU A 35 -3.16 -8.16 10.77
C LEU A 35 -1.94 -8.10 9.87
N HIS A 36 -2.12 -7.57 8.67
CA HIS A 36 -1.02 -7.45 7.72
C HIS A 36 0.08 -6.54 8.25
N PHE A 37 -0.32 -5.40 8.80
CA PHE A 37 0.64 -4.43 9.32
C PHE A 37 1.44 -5.02 10.48
N ASN A 38 0.77 -5.73 11.37
CA ASN A 38 1.44 -6.36 12.51
C ASN A 38 2.44 -7.42 12.04
N SER A 39 2.08 -8.18 11.03
CA SER A 39 2.97 -9.20 10.52
C SER A 39 4.17 -8.57 9.78
N ALA A 40 3.95 -7.44 9.13
CA ALA A 40 5.00 -6.76 8.39
C ALA A 40 6.07 -6.15 9.29
N LYS A 41 5.78 -6.00 10.58
CA LYS A 41 6.78 -5.48 11.52
C LYS A 41 8.00 -6.37 11.61
N GLU A 42 7.84 -7.64 11.26
CA GLU A 42 8.95 -8.59 11.29
C GLU A 42 9.75 -8.60 10.00
N SER A 43 9.30 -7.90 8.99
CA SER A 43 9.92 -7.94 7.67
C SER A 43 10.90 -6.79 7.50
N PRO A 44 12.06 -7.01 6.86
CA PRO A 44 12.98 -5.91 6.57
C PRO A 44 12.58 -5.12 5.34
N LYS A 45 11.51 -5.51 4.66
CA LYS A 45 11.10 -4.86 3.43
C LYS A 45 10.49 -3.49 3.70
N LEU A 46 10.74 -2.56 2.79
CA LEU A 46 10.05 -1.28 2.81
C LEU A 46 8.61 -1.49 2.36
N MET A 47 7.68 -0.86 3.06
CA MET A 47 6.27 -0.88 2.70
C MET A 47 5.89 0.53 2.30
N VAL A 48 5.25 0.68 1.14
CA VAL A 48 4.73 1.96 0.67
C VAL A 48 3.21 1.87 0.71
N ILE A 49 2.60 2.74 1.51
CA ILE A 49 1.14 2.75 1.67
C ILE A 49 0.59 3.97 0.95
N ASP A 50 -0.20 3.72 -0.09
CA ASP A 50 -0.83 4.74 -0.91
C ASP A 50 -2.23 5.01 -0.36
N PHE A 51 -2.41 6.13 0.33
CA PHE A 51 -3.71 6.58 0.81
C PHE A 51 -4.36 7.43 -0.28
N ALA A 52 -5.47 6.95 -0.80
CA ALA A 52 -6.13 7.58 -1.94
C ALA A 52 -7.64 7.60 -1.75
N ALA A 53 -8.34 8.26 -2.66
CA ALA A 53 -9.80 8.26 -2.69
C ALA A 53 -10.25 8.20 -4.14
N SER A 54 -11.42 7.61 -4.37
CA SER A 54 -11.91 7.42 -5.73
C SER A 54 -12.23 8.74 -6.43
N TRP A 55 -12.59 9.77 -5.67
CA TRP A 55 -12.93 11.08 -6.22
C TRP A 55 -11.71 11.99 -6.42
N CYS A 56 -10.55 11.53 -6.07
CA CYS A 56 -9.34 12.37 -6.04
C CYS A 56 -8.64 12.35 -7.39
N GLY A 57 -8.63 13.49 -8.07
CA GLY A 57 -7.97 13.62 -9.38
C GLY A 57 -6.46 13.37 -9.30
N PRO A 58 -5.74 14.03 -8.38
CA PRO A 58 -4.30 13.78 -8.25
C PRO A 58 -3.96 12.32 -7.94
N CYS A 59 -4.85 11.61 -7.23
CA CYS A 59 -4.64 10.19 -6.97
C CYS A 59 -4.67 9.40 -8.28
N LYS A 60 -5.63 9.71 -9.14
CA LYS A 60 -5.74 9.03 -10.44
C LYS A 60 -4.55 9.36 -11.32
N PHE A 61 -4.08 10.59 -11.25
CA PHE A 61 -2.92 11.00 -12.00
C PHE A 61 -1.70 10.17 -11.62
N MET A 62 -1.58 9.83 -10.35
CA MET A 62 -0.43 9.06 -9.86
C MET A 62 -0.51 7.56 -10.13
N GLU A 63 -1.70 7.04 -10.46
CA GLU A 63 -1.88 5.59 -10.60
C GLU A 63 -0.89 4.93 -11.55
N PRO A 64 -0.69 5.44 -12.77
CA PRO A 64 0.26 4.78 -13.66
C PRO A 64 1.68 4.78 -13.12
N ALA A 65 2.08 5.86 -12.45
CA ALA A 65 3.40 5.95 -11.88
C ALA A 65 3.58 4.96 -10.73
N VAL A 66 2.56 4.83 -9.88
CA VAL A 66 2.63 3.89 -8.76
C VAL A 66 2.68 2.45 -9.26
N HIS A 67 1.89 2.12 -10.29
CA HIS A 67 1.94 0.80 -10.89
C HIS A 67 3.31 0.50 -11.47
N ALA A 68 3.90 1.48 -12.15
CA ALA A 68 5.25 1.30 -12.71
C ALA A 68 6.28 1.09 -11.60
N MET A 69 6.15 1.83 -10.50
CA MET A 69 7.06 1.68 -9.37
C MET A 69 6.91 0.32 -8.71
N ALA A 70 5.69 -0.18 -8.59
CA ALA A 70 5.45 -1.49 -8.00
C ALA A 70 6.09 -2.58 -8.83
N ASN A 71 6.08 -2.43 -10.16
CA ASN A 71 6.73 -3.39 -11.05
C ASN A 71 8.25 -3.26 -11.03
N LYS A 72 8.75 -2.04 -10.82
CA LYS A 72 10.18 -1.78 -10.81
C LYS A 72 10.84 -2.21 -9.49
N PHE A 73 10.20 -1.88 -8.38
CA PHE A 73 10.77 -2.15 -7.05
C PHE A 73 10.15 -3.41 -6.46
N THR A 74 10.53 -4.56 -7.00
CA THR A 74 9.92 -5.82 -6.58
C THR A 74 10.27 -6.21 -5.17
N GLU A 75 11.29 -5.60 -4.58
CA GLU A 75 11.67 -5.85 -3.20
C GLU A 75 10.88 -4.97 -2.21
N VAL A 76 10.03 -4.08 -2.72
CA VAL A 76 9.22 -3.17 -1.91
C VAL A 76 7.77 -3.63 -1.96
N GLU A 77 7.09 -3.56 -0.83
CA GLU A 77 5.69 -3.93 -0.77
C GLU A 77 4.83 -2.68 -0.98
N PHE A 78 3.94 -2.73 -1.98
CA PHE A 78 3.05 -1.62 -2.27
C PHE A 78 1.64 -1.96 -1.83
N ILE A 79 1.02 -1.04 -1.08
CA ILE A 79 -0.32 -1.21 -0.52
C ILE A 79 -1.15 0.01 -0.85
N LYS A 80 -2.42 -0.21 -1.15
CA LYS A 80 -3.36 0.86 -1.41
C LYS A 80 -4.49 0.82 -0.39
N ILE A 81 -4.81 1.97 0.17
CA ILE A 81 -5.91 2.12 1.12
C ILE A 81 -6.77 3.28 0.67
N ASP A 82 -8.07 3.00 0.51
CA ASP A 82 -9.05 4.03 0.20
C ASP A 82 -9.48 4.67 1.52
N VAL A 83 -9.27 5.97 1.66
CA VAL A 83 -9.52 6.65 2.92
C VAL A 83 -11.01 6.72 3.26
N ASP A 84 -11.88 6.61 2.25
CA ASP A 84 -13.32 6.59 2.50
C ASP A 84 -13.76 5.21 2.97
N GLU A 85 -13.05 4.20 2.54
CA GLU A 85 -13.35 2.83 2.93
C GLU A 85 -12.79 2.50 4.30
N LEU A 86 -11.57 2.97 4.58
CA LEU A 86 -10.90 2.72 5.85
C LEU A 86 -10.49 4.03 6.52
N PRO A 87 -11.48 4.85 6.93
CA PRO A 87 -11.16 6.15 7.51
C PRO A 87 -10.40 6.05 8.84
N ASP A 88 -10.61 4.98 9.59
CA ASP A 88 -9.91 4.79 10.84
C ASP A 88 -8.41 4.58 10.62
N VAL A 89 -8.04 3.87 9.55
CA VAL A 89 -6.64 3.65 9.23
C VAL A 89 -5.99 4.96 8.78
N ALA A 90 -6.68 5.72 7.94
CA ALA A 90 -6.17 7.02 7.50
C ALA A 90 -5.94 7.94 8.70
N GLN A 91 -6.88 7.93 9.64
CA GLN A 91 -6.79 8.76 10.82
C GLN A 91 -5.64 8.34 11.72
N GLU A 92 -5.43 7.04 11.85
CA GLU A 92 -4.35 6.50 12.66
C GLU A 92 -2.99 7.03 12.21
N PHE A 93 -2.81 7.16 10.91
CA PHE A 93 -1.54 7.64 10.35
C PHE A 93 -1.53 9.14 10.08
N GLY A 94 -2.56 9.85 10.51
CA GLY A 94 -2.61 11.31 10.37
C GLY A 94 -2.69 11.78 8.93
N VAL A 95 -3.36 11.03 8.08
CA VAL A 95 -3.51 11.39 6.67
C VAL A 95 -4.61 12.43 6.52
N GLN A 96 -4.27 13.59 5.97
CA GLN A 96 -5.22 14.69 5.83
C GLN A 96 -5.41 15.14 4.38
N ALA A 97 -4.55 14.68 3.50
CA ALA A 97 -4.63 15.07 2.08
C ALA A 97 -4.33 13.84 1.25
N MET A 98 -4.89 13.76 0.05
CA MET A 98 -4.67 12.63 -0.85
C MET A 98 -4.10 13.10 -2.17
N PRO A 99 -3.20 12.32 -2.76
CA PRO A 99 -2.67 11.09 -2.17
C PRO A 99 -1.62 11.40 -1.10
N THR A 100 -1.49 10.51 -0.13
CA THR A 100 -0.38 10.51 0.80
C THR A 100 0.28 9.15 0.73
N PHE A 101 1.60 9.15 0.57
CA PHE A 101 2.36 7.92 0.52
C PHE A 101 3.21 7.82 1.78
N LEU A 102 2.94 6.78 2.58
CA LEU A 102 3.75 6.53 3.76
C LEU A 102 4.77 5.47 3.45
N LEU A 103 6.01 5.72 3.82
CA LEU A 103 7.07 4.74 3.70
C LEU A 103 7.33 4.19 5.08
N VAL A 104 7.16 2.89 5.25
CA VAL A 104 7.18 2.24 6.55
C VAL A 104 8.18 1.10 6.54
N LYS A 105 8.96 0.99 7.59
CA LYS A 105 9.92 -0.09 7.73
C LYS A 105 9.84 -0.63 9.15
N LYS A 106 9.62 -1.93 9.27
CA LYS A 106 9.49 -2.61 10.56
C LYS A 106 8.45 -1.94 11.45
N GLY A 107 7.33 -1.52 10.84
CA GLY A 107 6.23 -0.95 11.57
C GLY A 107 6.38 0.53 11.90
N LYS A 108 7.44 1.17 11.41
CA LYS A 108 7.68 2.59 11.71
C LYS A 108 7.71 3.41 10.44
N GLU A 109 7.06 4.56 10.48
CA GLU A 109 7.11 5.49 9.36
C GLU A 109 8.52 6.06 9.25
N VAL A 110 9.16 5.86 8.10
CA VAL A 110 10.51 6.37 7.86
C VAL A 110 10.50 7.58 6.95
N ASP A 111 9.43 7.76 6.17
CA ASP A 111 9.33 8.91 5.29
C ASP A 111 7.88 9.06 4.83
N ARG A 112 7.58 10.20 4.19
CA ARG A 112 6.21 10.49 3.76
C ARG A 112 6.27 11.43 2.56
N VAL A 113 5.35 11.22 1.61
CA VAL A 113 5.19 12.12 0.47
C VAL A 113 3.72 12.48 0.39
N VAL A 114 3.43 13.78 0.42
CA VAL A 114 2.05 14.27 0.36
C VAL A 114 1.85 14.93 -1.01
N GLY A 115 0.83 14.47 -1.72
CA GLY A 115 0.49 15.03 -3.02
C GLY A 115 1.06 14.22 -4.16
N ALA A 116 0.76 14.67 -5.38
CA ALA A 116 1.11 13.95 -6.59
C ALA A 116 2.55 14.30 -7.01
N GLN A 117 3.50 13.86 -6.22
CA GLN A 117 4.92 14.17 -6.43
C GLN A 117 5.67 12.91 -6.80
N LYS A 118 5.57 12.54 -8.06
CA LYS A 118 6.10 11.28 -8.58
C LYS A 118 7.60 11.16 -8.36
N ASP A 119 8.36 12.18 -8.73
CA ASP A 119 9.81 12.08 -8.65
C ASP A 119 10.29 12.00 -7.20
N GLU A 120 9.64 12.72 -6.33
CA GLU A 120 9.99 12.68 -4.91
C GLU A 120 9.68 11.31 -4.32
N LEU A 121 8.55 10.73 -4.69
CA LEU A 121 8.18 9.41 -4.21
C LEU A 121 9.23 8.38 -4.65
N GLU A 122 9.58 8.41 -5.92
CA GLU A 122 10.57 7.46 -6.43
C GLU A 122 11.91 7.62 -5.75
N ARG A 123 12.34 8.85 -5.54
CA ARG A 123 13.61 9.15 -4.88
C ARG A 123 13.62 8.61 -3.45
N LYS A 124 12.52 8.78 -2.73
CA LYS A 124 12.45 8.31 -1.36
C LYS A 124 12.36 6.79 -1.27
N ILE A 125 11.71 6.15 -2.23
CA ILE A 125 11.71 4.70 -2.29
C ILE A 125 13.12 4.19 -2.51
N GLU A 126 13.85 4.79 -3.45
CA GLU A 126 15.23 4.43 -3.69
C GLU A 126 16.06 4.56 -2.42
N LYS A 127 15.83 5.63 -1.68
CA LYS A 127 16.59 5.89 -0.47
C LYS A 127 16.36 4.82 0.60
N HIS A 128 15.12 4.34 0.73
CA HIS A 128 14.75 3.47 1.84
C HIS A 128 14.58 2.00 1.49
N LYS A 129 14.69 1.64 0.23
CA LYS A 129 14.35 0.29 -0.22
C LYS A 129 15.32 -0.80 0.20
N ALA A 130 16.52 -0.44 0.60
CA ALA A 130 17.51 -1.43 0.94
C ALA A 130 17.06 -2.25 2.14
N LEU A 131 17.26 -3.56 2.08
CA LEU A 131 16.94 -4.42 3.20
C LEU A 131 17.87 -4.14 4.37
N GLN A 132 17.35 -4.29 5.57
CA GLN A 132 18.10 -4.02 6.79
C GLN A 132 18.93 -5.22 7.22
N ALA A 133 19.51 -5.90 6.29
CA ALA A 133 20.22 -7.14 6.60
C ALA A 133 21.48 -6.90 7.39
N ALA A 134 22.13 -5.79 7.12
CA ALA A 134 23.43 -5.54 7.70
C ALA A 134 23.37 -4.85 9.06
N ALA A 135 22.21 -4.44 9.46
CA ALA A 135 22.09 -3.65 10.71
C ALA A 135 22.38 -4.46 11.96
#